data_078bde640eca376491e282028a503c83
#
_entry.id   078bde640eca376491e282028a503c83
#
_cell.length_a   1.000
_cell.length_b   1.000
_cell.length_c   1.000
_cell.angle_alpha   90.00
_cell.angle_beta   90.00
_cell.angle_gamma   90.00
#
_symmetry.space_group_name_H-M   'P 1'
#
loop_
_entity.id
_entity.type
_entity.pdbx_description
1 polymer ?
#
loop_
_entity_poly.entity_id
_entity_poly.type
_entity_poly.pdbx_seq_one_letter_code
_entity_poly.pdbx_strand_id
1 'polypeptide(L)'
;MNNVAGIDVSKGKSMVSVLRPFGEVVAKPFSIGHTGSELKELADYLKSLDGETRVVMEHTGRYYEPVARFLHEEGVFVSAVNPKLIKDYGNNTLRKVKTDKADARKIARYGLDNWAELRQHTPMDTIRMQLKTLNRQQSLYAKTKTMMKNNLIALLDQTYPGVNALFDSPVREDGSQKWVDFATAFWHVDCVRNMSLTAFAERYRKWCKRHGYNFSQSKAVEVHTGAQDLIAMLPKDALTKTMVRQAIDALNAVSASLERLKAEMQALAAQLPEYPVVMAMHGVGDSLGPQLMAELGDVARFTHRNAITAFAGVDPGADQSGTHEAKSTRVSKSGPPELRRALFLVMDCLLKTQPQDDPVYRFMDKKRAEGKPYLVYMTAGANKFLRIYYGRVKKYLASLEEN
;
A
#
# COMPACT_ATOMS: atom_id res chain seq x y z
N MET A 1 -2.49 -11.58 40.36
CA MET A 1 -2.69 -10.13 40.18
C MET A 1 -2.40 -9.77 38.70
N ASN A 2 -3.10 -8.84 38.11
CA ASN A 2 -2.88 -8.49 36.69
C ASN A 2 -2.07 -7.20 36.58
N ASN A 3 -0.96 -7.22 35.87
CA ASN A 3 -0.14 -6.04 35.58
C ASN A 3 -0.27 -5.68 34.11
N VAL A 4 -0.39 -4.39 33.77
CA VAL A 4 -0.27 -3.93 32.40
C VAL A 4 0.86 -2.92 32.28
N ALA A 5 1.80 -3.22 31.39
CA ALA A 5 2.80 -2.29 30.91
C ALA A 5 2.29 -1.62 29.63
N GLY A 6 1.91 -0.36 29.73
CA GLY A 6 1.58 0.46 28.57
C GLY A 6 2.84 1.07 28.01
N ILE A 7 3.08 0.86 26.71
CA ILE A 7 4.26 1.36 26.01
C ILE A 7 3.83 2.34 24.92
N ASP A 8 4.21 3.59 25.08
CA ASP A 8 4.13 4.58 24.02
C ASP A 8 5.44 4.57 23.22
N VAL A 9 5.35 4.08 21.97
CA VAL A 9 6.51 3.80 21.13
C VAL A 9 6.81 4.97 20.20
N SER A 10 8.03 5.49 20.26
CA SER A 10 8.54 6.50 19.33
C SER A 10 9.84 6.01 18.65
N LYS A 11 10.43 6.84 17.79
CA LYS A 11 11.63 6.46 17.06
C LYS A 11 12.83 6.30 18.01
N GLY A 12 13.34 5.09 18.16
CA GLY A 12 14.56 4.76 18.90
C GLY A 12 14.41 4.76 20.43
N LYS A 13 13.24 5.12 20.97
CA LYS A 13 12.95 5.10 22.41
C LYS A 13 11.45 4.89 22.66
N SER A 14 11.09 4.42 23.83
CA SER A 14 9.71 4.27 24.28
C SER A 14 9.53 4.78 25.70
N MET A 15 8.31 5.22 26.00
CA MET A 15 7.88 5.52 27.37
C MET A 15 7.07 4.35 27.90
N VAL A 16 7.44 3.81 29.05
CA VAL A 16 6.80 2.66 29.71
C VAL A 16 6.14 3.10 31.00
N SER A 17 4.92 2.64 31.26
CA SER A 17 4.23 2.81 32.53
C SER A 17 3.58 1.50 32.94
N VAL A 18 3.78 1.04 34.17
CA VAL A 18 3.21 -0.21 34.68
C VAL A 18 2.15 0.07 35.73
N LEU A 19 0.95 -0.43 35.47
CA LEU A 19 -0.21 -0.27 36.35
C LEU A 19 -0.81 -1.62 36.77
N ARG A 20 -1.47 -1.65 37.90
CA ARG A 20 -2.37 -2.69 38.40
C ARG A 20 -3.83 -2.21 38.41
N PRO A 21 -4.81 -3.11 38.60
CA PRO A 21 -6.21 -2.74 38.76
C PRO A 21 -6.40 -1.62 39.78
N PHE A 22 -7.47 -0.84 39.58
CA PHE A 22 -7.81 0.33 40.41
C PHE A 22 -6.82 1.51 40.30
N GLY A 23 -5.89 1.47 39.34
CA GLY A 23 -4.96 2.57 39.07
C GLY A 23 -3.71 2.57 39.95
N GLU A 24 -3.44 1.46 40.65
CA GLU A 24 -2.19 1.27 41.40
C GLU A 24 -0.99 1.38 40.48
N VAL A 25 -0.03 2.24 40.83
CA VAL A 25 1.18 2.48 40.04
C VAL A 25 2.28 1.56 40.51
N VAL A 26 2.60 0.53 39.71
CA VAL A 26 3.72 -0.40 39.97
C VAL A 26 5.04 0.27 39.64
N ALA A 27 5.12 0.93 38.49
CA ALA A 27 6.25 1.75 38.08
C ALA A 27 5.78 3.11 37.50
N LYS A 28 6.39 4.19 38.01
CA LYS A 28 6.24 5.51 37.42
C LYS A 28 6.76 5.50 35.98
N PRO A 29 6.21 6.32 35.06
CA PRO A 29 6.67 6.34 33.67
C PRO A 29 8.17 6.56 33.55
N PHE A 30 8.84 5.65 32.87
CA PHE A 30 10.27 5.69 32.58
C PHE A 30 10.54 5.46 31.09
N SER A 31 11.68 5.94 30.61
CA SER A 31 12.08 5.81 29.21
C SER A 31 13.02 4.62 29.05
N ILE A 32 12.87 3.90 27.91
CA ILE A 32 13.80 2.86 27.48
C ILE A 32 14.24 3.15 26.04
N GLY A 33 15.47 2.79 25.67
CA GLY A 33 15.93 2.74 24.29
C GLY A 33 15.51 1.43 23.60
N HIS A 34 15.70 1.37 22.30
CA HIS A 34 15.40 0.18 21.49
C HIS A 34 16.66 -0.65 21.21
N THR A 35 17.54 -0.75 22.20
CA THR A 35 18.70 -1.65 22.14
C THR A 35 18.32 -3.03 22.70
N GLY A 36 19.00 -4.09 22.23
CA GLY A 36 18.73 -5.44 22.72
C GLY A 36 18.92 -5.58 24.22
N SER A 37 19.91 -4.90 24.81
CA SER A 37 20.16 -4.90 26.25
C SER A 37 19.03 -4.25 27.05
N GLU A 38 18.59 -3.04 26.66
CA GLU A 38 17.51 -2.32 27.36
C GLU A 38 16.16 -3.04 27.23
N LEU A 39 15.86 -3.61 26.06
CA LEU A 39 14.65 -4.40 25.87
C LEU A 39 14.69 -5.70 26.65
N LYS A 40 15.88 -6.32 26.81
CA LYS A 40 16.06 -7.50 27.66
C LYS A 40 15.85 -7.16 29.13
N GLU A 41 16.44 -6.06 29.61
CA GLU A 41 16.24 -5.58 30.99
C GLU A 41 14.76 -5.30 31.27
N LEU A 42 14.04 -4.70 30.30
CA LEU A 42 12.60 -4.50 30.40
C LEU A 42 11.85 -5.84 30.49
N ALA A 43 12.17 -6.81 29.65
CA ALA A 43 11.52 -8.12 29.63
C ALA A 43 11.72 -8.85 30.99
N ASP A 44 12.95 -8.83 31.50
CA ASP A 44 13.28 -9.45 32.76
C ASP A 44 12.57 -8.74 33.94
N TYR A 45 12.53 -7.40 33.92
CA TYR A 45 11.76 -6.62 34.88
C TYR A 45 10.27 -7.00 34.86
N LEU A 46 9.64 -7.04 33.68
CA LEU A 46 8.23 -7.37 33.55
C LEU A 46 7.89 -8.79 34.00
N LYS A 47 8.82 -9.75 33.79
CA LYS A 47 8.68 -11.13 34.24
C LYS A 47 8.89 -11.28 35.76
N SER A 48 9.63 -10.36 36.39
CA SER A 48 9.85 -10.38 37.84
C SER A 48 8.66 -9.87 38.66
N LEU A 49 7.67 -9.27 38.03
CA LEU A 49 6.49 -8.75 38.72
C LEU A 49 5.54 -9.88 39.13
N ASP A 50 5.03 -9.80 40.38
CA ASP A 50 4.05 -10.75 40.86
C ASP A 50 2.76 -10.73 40.05
N GLY A 51 2.33 -11.92 39.59
CA GLY A 51 1.12 -12.11 38.79
C GLY A 51 1.35 -12.08 37.30
N GLU A 52 0.26 -12.09 36.50
CA GLU A 52 0.34 -12.06 35.05
C GLU A 52 0.59 -10.63 34.54
N THR A 53 1.61 -10.46 33.73
CA THR A 53 1.96 -9.17 33.14
C THR A 53 1.71 -9.19 31.63
N ARG A 54 0.93 -8.22 31.14
CA ARG A 54 0.70 -8.00 29.70
C ARG A 54 1.24 -6.66 29.27
N VAL A 55 1.91 -6.65 28.13
CA VAL A 55 2.36 -5.44 27.46
C VAL A 55 1.31 -4.99 26.45
N VAL A 56 0.96 -3.72 26.46
CA VAL A 56 0.06 -3.11 25.48
C VAL A 56 0.76 -1.93 24.83
N MET A 57 0.69 -1.84 23.50
CA MET A 57 1.22 -0.73 22.71
C MET A 57 0.34 -0.44 21.51
N GLU A 58 0.45 0.79 20.98
CA GLU A 58 -0.25 1.14 19.74
C GLU A 58 0.51 0.61 18.53
N HIS A 59 -0.18 0.01 17.55
CA HIS A 59 0.43 -0.40 16.28
C HIS A 59 0.56 0.78 15.31
N THR A 60 1.21 1.86 15.74
CA THR A 60 1.48 3.05 14.92
C THR A 60 2.80 2.93 14.16
N GLY A 61 2.75 3.11 12.86
CA GLY A 61 3.94 3.12 12.01
C GLY A 61 4.72 1.79 12.04
N ARG A 62 6.05 1.88 12.01
CA ARG A 62 6.96 0.72 11.96
C ARG A 62 7.77 0.52 13.24
N TYR A 63 7.71 1.47 14.18
CA TYR A 63 8.62 1.48 15.33
C TYR A 63 8.21 0.53 16.46
N TYR A 64 6.91 0.18 16.55
CA TYR A 64 6.42 -0.76 17.54
C TYR A 64 6.83 -2.21 17.24
N GLU A 65 6.96 -2.57 15.97
CA GLU A 65 7.12 -3.96 15.52
C GLU A 65 8.42 -4.63 16.06
N PRO A 66 9.60 -3.97 16.02
CA PRO A 66 10.81 -4.52 16.64
C PRO A 66 10.69 -4.71 18.14
N VAL A 67 10.04 -3.77 18.85
CA VAL A 67 9.84 -3.86 20.31
C VAL A 67 8.86 -4.98 20.65
N ALA A 68 7.73 -5.05 19.93
CA ALA A 68 6.72 -6.09 20.12
C ALA A 68 7.29 -7.49 19.85
N ARG A 69 8.06 -7.63 18.77
CA ARG A 69 8.70 -8.89 18.41
C ARG A 69 9.71 -9.33 19.45
N PHE A 70 10.63 -8.45 19.87
CA PHE A 70 11.64 -8.77 20.86
C PHE A 70 11.01 -9.22 22.17
N LEU A 71 10.05 -8.47 22.72
CA LEU A 71 9.37 -8.81 23.96
C LEU A 71 8.57 -10.13 23.83
N HIS A 72 7.98 -10.39 22.67
CA HIS A 72 7.30 -11.66 22.40
C HIS A 72 8.28 -12.84 22.37
N GLU A 73 9.43 -12.68 21.69
CA GLU A 73 10.51 -13.69 21.64
C GLU A 73 11.09 -13.97 23.03
N GLU A 74 11.11 -12.96 23.91
CA GLU A 74 11.44 -13.10 25.33
C GLU A 74 10.33 -13.76 26.17
N GLY A 75 9.21 -14.16 25.57
CA GLY A 75 8.10 -14.85 26.25
C GLY A 75 7.16 -13.92 27.02
N VAL A 76 7.21 -12.62 26.78
CA VAL A 76 6.25 -11.65 27.36
C VAL A 76 4.99 -11.62 26.50
N PHE A 77 3.80 -11.60 27.14
CA PHE A 77 2.56 -11.37 26.43
C PHE A 77 2.50 -9.92 25.91
N VAL A 78 2.47 -9.74 24.62
CA VAL A 78 2.38 -8.43 23.97
C VAL A 78 1.08 -8.30 23.19
N SER A 79 0.39 -7.18 23.31
CA SER A 79 -0.78 -6.83 22.51
C SER A 79 -0.57 -5.49 21.79
N ALA A 80 -0.57 -5.51 20.44
CA ALA A 80 -0.49 -4.32 19.62
C ALA A 80 -1.90 -3.89 19.20
N VAL A 81 -2.36 -2.74 19.71
CA VAL A 81 -3.75 -2.28 19.62
C VAL A 81 -3.90 -1.19 18.57
N ASN A 82 -5.09 -1.11 17.95
CA ASN A 82 -5.38 -0.04 17.01
C ASN A 82 -5.35 1.33 17.71
N PRO A 83 -4.57 2.30 17.21
CA PRO A 83 -4.46 3.65 17.78
C PRO A 83 -5.80 4.36 17.97
N LYS A 84 -6.78 4.04 17.13
CA LYS A 84 -8.13 4.61 17.23
C LYS A 84 -8.79 4.20 18.55
N LEU A 85 -8.64 2.94 18.98
CA LEU A 85 -9.21 2.44 20.24
C LEU A 85 -8.62 3.19 21.44
N ILE A 86 -7.30 3.38 21.45
CA ILE A 86 -6.63 4.14 22.51
C ILE A 86 -7.03 5.62 22.48
N LYS A 87 -7.17 6.20 21.27
CA LYS A 87 -7.62 7.59 21.10
C LYS A 87 -9.04 7.77 21.62
N ASP A 88 -9.95 6.90 21.22
CA ASP A 88 -11.37 6.99 21.61
C ASP A 88 -11.54 6.75 23.12
N TYR A 89 -10.81 5.80 23.72
CA TYR A 89 -10.76 5.56 25.15
C TYR A 89 -10.33 6.80 25.97
N GLY A 90 -9.44 7.64 25.44
CA GLY A 90 -8.94 8.81 26.14
C GLY A 90 -9.74 10.10 25.93
N ASN A 91 -10.83 10.08 25.18
CA ASN A 91 -11.63 11.26 24.92
C ASN A 91 -12.58 11.67 26.07
N ASN A 92 -12.66 10.86 27.12
CA ASN A 92 -13.57 11.05 28.27
C ASN A 92 -13.00 11.96 29.38
N THR A 93 -11.86 12.64 29.16
CA THR A 93 -11.28 13.53 30.15
C THR A 93 -11.42 15.00 29.77
N LEU A 94 -11.85 15.83 30.72
CA LEU A 94 -12.00 17.28 30.55
C LEU A 94 -10.66 17.99 30.27
N ARG A 95 -9.56 17.49 30.79
CA ARG A 95 -8.21 18.04 30.57
C ARG A 95 -7.44 17.17 29.57
N LYS A 96 -7.13 17.76 28.42
CA LYS A 96 -6.28 17.14 27.39
C LYS A 96 -4.81 17.39 27.72
N VAL A 97 -4.18 16.50 28.45
CA VAL A 97 -2.72 16.47 28.65
C VAL A 97 -2.12 15.52 27.62
N LYS A 98 -1.27 16.04 26.74
CA LYS A 98 -0.56 15.24 25.74
C LYS A 98 0.93 15.23 26.07
N THR A 99 1.39 14.13 26.66
CA THR A 99 2.81 13.85 26.92
C THR A 99 3.02 12.34 26.81
N ASP A 100 4.19 11.87 26.38
CA ASP A 100 4.53 10.46 26.27
C ASP A 100 4.24 9.69 27.59
N LYS A 101 4.48 10.35 28.74
CA LYS A 101 4.16 9.78 30.08
C LYS A 101 2.65 9.58 30.29
N ALA A 102 1.84 10.52 29.83
CA ALA A 102 0.38 10.43 29.93
C ALA A 102 -0.16 9.38 28.95
N ASP A 103 0.42 9.33 27.75
CA ASP A 103 0.02 8.36 26.71
C ASP A 103 0.39 6.94 27.12
N ALA A 104 1.58 6.67 27.68
CA ALA A 104 1.94 5.36 28.23
C ALA A 104 1.00 4.91 29.37
N ARG A 105 0.62 5.83 30.29
CA ARG A 105 -0.38 5.54 31.34
C ARG A 105 -1.76 5.23 30.78
N LYS A 106 -2.18 5.97 29.77
CA LYS A 106 -3.46 5.77 29.09
C LYS A 106 -3.52 4.40 28.42
N ILE A 107 -2.44 4.01 27.74
CA ILE A 107 -2.30 2.68 27.11
C ILE A 107 -2.37 1.59 28.18
N ALA A 108 -1.68 1.76 29.32
CA ALA A 108 -1.74 0.81 30.44
C ALA A 108 -3.16 0.67 31.00
N ARG A 109 -3.88 1.79 31.23
CA ARG A 109 -5.28 1.76 31.70
C ARG A 109 -6.20 1.07 30.71
N TYR A 110 -6.08 1.39 29.41
CA TYR A 110 -6.82 0.70 28.37
C TYR A 110 -6.63 -0.82 28.44
N GLY A 111 -5.38 -1.26 28.63
CA GLY A 111 -5.08 -2.69 28.76
C GLY A 111 -5.68 -3.35 29.99
N LEU A 112 -5.76 -2.65 31.12
CA LEU A 112 -6.43 -3.16 32.32
C LEU A 112 -7.93 -3.31 32.11
N ASP A 113 -8.59 -2.28 31.56
CA ASP A 113 -10.05 -2.26 31.38
C ASP A 113 -10.50 -3.24 30.29
N ASN A 114 -9.64 -3.55 29.32
CA ASN A 114 -9.92 -4.47 28.21
C ASN A 114 -9.12 -5.78 28.32
N TRP A 115 -8.70 -6.19 29.52
CA TRP A 115 -7.82 -7.33 29.76
C TRP A 115 -8.24 -8.62 29.04
N ALA A 116 -9.51 -8.96 29.09
CA ALA A 116 -10.06 -10.18 28.49
C ALA A 116 -10.05 -10.14 26.95
N GLU A 117 -10.06 -8.95 26.37
CA GLU A 117 -10.14 -8.72 24.91
C GLU A 117 -8.75 -8.56 24.27
N LEU A 118 -7.70 -8.42 25.10
CA LEU A 118 -6.34 -8.28 24.59
C LEU A 118 -5.92 -9.53 23.82
N ARG A 119 -5.49 -9.34 22.57
CA ARG A 119 -4.98 -10.42 21.73
C ARG A 119 -3.47 -10.40 21.71
N GLN A 120 -2.87 -11.56 21.84
CA GLN A 120 -1.43 -11.70 21.74
C GLN A 120 -0.95 -11.33 20.34
N HIS A 121 0.07 -10.51 20.27
CA HIS A 121 0.75 -10.16 19.03
C HIS A 121 1.42 -11.41 18.45
N THR A 122 1.12 -11.69 17.18
CA THR A 122 1.80 -12.73 16.42
C THR A 122 2.79 -12.05 15.49
N PRO A 123 4.10 -12.25 15.67
CA PRO A 123 5.10 -11.71 14.77
C PRO A 123 4.86 -12.18 13.35
N MET A 124 5.00 -11.27 12.40
CA MET A 124 4.97 -11.61 10.98
C MET A 124 6.24 -12.35 10.62
N ASP A 125 6.12 -13.44 9.83
CA ASP A 125 7.29 -14.13 9.30
C ASP A 125 8.13 -13.21 8.39
N THR A 126 9.39 -13.58 8.20
CA THR A 126 10.36 -12.74 7.49
C THR A 126 9.95 -12.47 6.05
N ILE A 127 9.40 -13.47 5.35
CA ILE A 127 8.99 -13.34 3.93
C ILE A 127 7.86 -12.31 3.81
N ARG A 128 6.81 -12.44 4.62
CA ARG A 128 5.68 -11.50 4.62
C ARG A 128 6.08 -10.09 5.07
N MET A 129 7.01 -9.98 6.02
CA MET A 129 7.53 -8.68 6.46
C MET A 129 8.32 -7.98 5.35
N GLN A 130 9.19 -8.71 4.64
CA GLN A 130 9.93 -8.21 3.49
C GLN A 130 8.97 -7.81 2.35
N LEU A 131 8.00 -8.67 2.03
CA LEU A 131 6.99 -8.41 1.00
C LEU A 131 6.18 -7.14 1.31
N LYS A 132 5.77 -6.95 2.55
CA LYS A 132 5.08 -5.74 3.01
C LYS A 132 5.96 -4.49 2.88
N THR A 133 7.24 -4.60 3.20
CA THR A 133 8.21 -3.51 3.05
C THR A 133 8.38 -3.13 1.58
N LEU A 134 8.55 -4.12 0.69
CA LEU A 134 8.63 -3.91 -0.76
C LEU A 134 7.35 -3.26 -1.30
N ASN A 135 6.17 -3.69 -0.83
CA ASN A 135 4.89 -3.08 -1.24
C ASN A 135 4.80 -1.60 -0.87
N ARG A 136 5.30 -1.20 0.30
CA ARG A 136 5.39 0.21 0.69
C ARG A 136 6.35 1.00 -0.21
N GLN A 137 7.49 0.40 -0.54
CA GLN A 137 8.47 1.00 -1.46
C GLN A 137 7.88 1.15 -2.87
N GLN A 138 7.21 0.11 -3.37
CA GLN A 138 6.52 0.12 -4.66
C GLN A 138 5.46 1.23 -4.73
N SER A 139 4.65 1.38 -3.68
CA SER A 139 3.65 2.46 -3.57
C SER A 139 4.28 3.84 -3.66
N LEU A 140 5.43 4.05 -3.00
CA LEU A 140 6.19 5.31 -3.08
C LEU A 140 6.68 5.55 -4.50
N TYR A 141 7.35 4.57 -5.12
CA TYR A 141 7.91 4.72 -6.46
C TYR A 141 6.83 4.91 -7.53
N ALA A 142 5.67 4.27 -7.39
CA ALA A 142 4.53 4.50 -8.29
C ALA A 142 4.04 5.97 -8.25
N LYS A 143 3.96 6.57 -7.06
CA LYS A 143 3.63 7.99 -6.89
C LYS A 143 4.72 8.88 -7.48
N THR A 144 6.00 8.57 -7.21
CA THR A 144 7.15 9.30 -7.75
C THR A 144 7.19 9.23 -9.27
N LYS A 145 6.94 8.04 -9.87
CA LYS A 145 6.83 7.87 -11.34
C LYS A 145 5.77 8.81 -11.93
N THR A 146 4.59 8.87 -11.31
CA THR A 146 3.51 9.77 -11.76
C THR A 146 3.94 11.23 -11.67
N MET A 147 4.59 11.63 -10.60
CA MET A 147 5.10 13.00 -10.41
C MET A 147 6.18 13.34 -11.46
N MET A 148 7.15 12.45 -11.69
CA MET A 148 8.20 12.65 -12.71
C MET A 148 7.62 12.68 -14.12
N LYS A 149 6.63 11.82 -14.42
CA LYS A 149 5.93 11.83 -15.71
C LYS A 149 5.22 13.16 -15.95
N ASN A 150 4.48 13.66 -14.97
CA ASN A 150 3.77 14.94 -15.10
C ASN A 150 4.75 16.12 -15.25
N ASN A 151 5.85 16.10 -14.51
CA ASN A 151 6.92 17.10 -14.66
C ASN A 151 7.53 17.08 -16.06
N LEU A 152 7.83 15.89 -16.61
CA LEU A 152 8.35 15.77 -17.97
C LEU A 152 7.34 16.26 -19.02
N ILE A 153 6.06 15.93 -18.87
CA ILE A 153 5.01 16.41 -19.78
C ILE A 153 4.93 17.93 -19.75
N ALA A 154 4.89 18.54 -18.57
CA ALA A 154 4.84 20.00 -18.42
C ALA A 154 6.05 20.71 -19.02
N LEU A 155 7.23 20.08 -18.99
CA LEU A 155 8.43 20.60 -19.63
C LEU A 155 8.39 20.41 -21.17
N LEU A 156 7.92 19.26 -21.62
CA LEU A 156 7.75 18.98 -23.06
C LEU A 156 6.66 19.83 -23.71
N ASP A 157 5.61 20.20 -22.99
CA ASP A 157 4.60 21.16 -23.48
C ASP A 157 5.20 22.54 -23.81
N GLN A 158 6.35 22.87 -23.23
CA GLN A 158 7.10 24.09 -23.54
C GLN A 158 8.09 23.93 -24.69
N THR A 159 8.44 22.70 -25.09
CA THR A 159 9.44 22.42 -26.15
C THR A 159 8.86 21.66 -27.34
N TYR A 160 7.97 20.70 -27.10
CA TYR A 160 7.27 19.89 -28.10
C TYR A 160 5.87 19.55 -27.58
N PRO A 161 4.90 20.49 -27.64
CA PRO A 161 3.54 20.28 -27.14
C PRO A 161 2.88 19.00 -27.68
N GLY A 162 2.27 18.20 -26.80
CA GLY A 162 1.52 17.01 -27.17
C GLY A 162 2.37 15.77 -27.54
N VAL A 163 3.70 15.82 -27.43
CA VAL A 163 4.57 14.68 -27.78
C VAL A 163 4.25 13.39 -27.01
N ASN A 164 3.72 13.50 -25.79
CA ASN A 164 3.29 12.38 -24.97
C ASN A 164 2.05 11.64 -25.49
N ALA A 165 1.29 12.24 -26.40
CA ALA A 165 0.12 11.65 -27.04
C ALA A 165 0.39 11.14 -28.46
N LEU A 166 1.60 11.30 -29.00
CA LEU A 166 1.93 10.89 -30.37
C LEU A 166 1.85 9.38 -30.60
N PHE A 167 2.02 8.57 -29.54
CA PHE A 167 2.11 7.11 -29.67
C PHE A 167 1.19 6.42 -28.67
N ASP A 168 0.27 5.63 -29.18
CA ASP A 168 -0.51 4.69 -28.39
C ASP A 168 0.26 3.35 -28.31
N SER A 169 1.19 3.29 -27.38
CA SER A 169 2.05 2.12 -27.17
C SER A 169 2.10 1.75 -25.70
N PRO A 170 1.97 0.46 -25.35
CA PRO A 170 2.06 0.03 -23.97
C PRO A 170 3.46 0.31 -23.38
N VAL A 171 3.52 0.40 -22.07
CA VAL A 171 4.80 0.42 -21.33
C VAL A 171 5.47 -0.94 -21.52
N ARG A 172 6.76 -0.95 -21.80
CA ARG A 172 7.56 -2.18 -21.94
C ARG A 172 7.86 -2.80 -20.56
N GLU A 173 8.34 -4.04 -20.57
CA GLU A 173 8.70 -4.78 -19.35
C GLU A 173 9.79 -4.07 -18.51
N ASP A 174 10.73 -3.37 -19.17
CA ASP A 174 11.75 -2.56 -18.50
C ASP A 174 11.24 -1.21 -17.99
N GLY A 175 9.96 -0.91 -18.19
CA GLY A 175 9.31 0.33 -17.79
C GLY A 175 9.45 1.48 -18.79
N SER A 176 10.16 1.27 -19.92
CA SER A 176 10.33 2.30 -20.97
C SER A 176 9.05 2.58 -21.73
N GLN A 177 8.93 3.79 -22.27
CA GLN A 177 7.74 4.26 -23.00
C GLN A 177 8.17 4.90 -24.32
N LYS A 178 7.55 4.50 -25.43
CA LYS A 178 7.90 4.96 -26.79
C LYS A 178 7.95 6.47 -26.95
N TRP A 179 7.01 7.20 -26.34
CA TRP A 179 7.00 8.66 -26.41
C TRP A 179 8.16 9.31 -25.65
N VAL A 180 8.61 8.70 -24.53
CA VAL A 180 9.78 9.16 -23.76
C VAL A 180 11.06 8.92 -24.55
N ASP A 181 11.20 7.74 -25.14
CA ASP A 181 12.33 7.41 -26.01
C ASP A 181 12.38 8.33 -27.25
N PHE A 182 11.20 8.65 -27.80
CA PHE A 182 11.08 9.61 -28.91
C PHE A 182 11.52 11.01 -28.46
N ALA A 183 11.03 11.48 -27.31
CA ALA A 183 11.41 12.79 -26.76
C ALA A 183 12.91 12.87 -26.44
N THR A 184 13.58 11.76 -26.13
CA THR A 184 15.05 11.73 -25.96
C THR A 184 15.79 12.14 -27.23
N ALA A 185 15.30 11.73 -28.41
CA ALA A 185 15.89 12.02 -29.70
C ALA A 185 15.35 13.33 -30.33
N PHE A 186 14.08 13.62 -30.08
CA PHE A 186 13.32 14.72 -30.67
C PHE A 186 12.68 15.57 -29.55
N TRP A 187 13.52 16.11 -28.68
CA TRP A 187 13.15 16.80 -27.43
C TRP A 187 12.55 18.20 -27.65
N HIS A 188 12.61 18.74 -28.87
CA HIS A 188 12.08 20.04 -29.26
C HIS A 188 11.42 19.91 -30.63
N VAL A 189 10.32 20.65 -30.88
CA VAL A 189 9.58 20.60 -32.15
C VAL A 189 10.48 20.90 -33.37
N ASP A 190 11.46 21.78 -33.22
CA ASP A 190 12.44 22.08 -34.25
C ASP A 190 13.41 20.92 -34.60
N CYS A 191 13.44 19.87 -33.79
CA CYS A 191 14.15 18.64 -34.14
C CYS A 191 13.41 17.86 -35.27
N VAL A 192 12.15 18.18 -35.50
CA VAL A 192 11.29 17.61 -36.55
C VAL A 192 10.99 18.64 -37.61
N ARG A 193 10.47 19.81 -37.25
CA ARG A 193 9.99 20.87 -38.12
C ARG A 193 11.06 21.37 -39.10
N ASN A 194 12.33 21.50 -38.68
CA ASN A 194 13.43 22.02 -39.46
C ASN A 194 14.05 20.98 -40.41
N MET A 195 13.44 19.80 -40.58
CA MET A 195 13.83 18.78 -41.54
C MET A 195 12.79 18.70 -42.69
N SER A 196 13.21 18.27 -43.86
CA SER A 196 12.25 17.82 -44.85
C SER A 196 11.55 16.55 -44.40
N LEU A 197 10.33 16.29 -44.88
CA LEU A 197 9.61 15.07 -44.57
C LEU A 197 10.42 13.80 -44.85
N THR A 198 11.13 13.76 -45.96
CA THR A 198 11.97 12.64 -46.37
C THR A 198 13.13 12.43 -45.37
N ALA A 199 13.82 13.50 -44.98
CA ALA A 199 14.93 13.44 -44.02
C ALA A 199 14.43 13.02 -42.63
N PHE A 200 13.27 13.54 -42.19
CA PHE A 200 12.66 13.12 -40.95
C PHE A 200 12.25 11.65 -40.97
N ALA A 201 11.57 11.19 -42.01
CA ALA A 201 11.11 9.82 -42.16
C ALA A 201 12.29 8.81 -42.11
N GLU A 202 13.40 9.15 -42.77
CA GLU A 202 14.64 8.34 -42.70
C GLU A 202 15.24 8.31 -41.29
N ARG A 203 15.32 9.46 -40.63
CA ARG A 203 15.84 9.56 -39.26
C ARG A 203 14.93 8.81 -38.26
N TYR A 204 13.61 8.94 -38.43
CA TYR A 204 12.62 8.22 -37.64
C TYR A 204 12.68 6.70 -37.85
N ARG A 205 12.88 6.26 -39.12
CA ARG A 205 13.07 4.84 -39.44
C ARG A 205 14.31 4.27 -38.74
N LYS A 206 15.46 4.98 -38.78
CA LYS A 206 16.70 4.61 -38.11
C LYS A 206 16.51 4.56 -36.58
N TRP A 207 15.77 5.53 -36.03
CA TRP A 207 15.43 5.57 -34.61
C TRP A 207 14.54 4.38 -34.22
N CYS A 208 13.48 4.07 -34.98
CA CYS A 208 12.63 2.91 -34.76
C CYS A 208 13.46 1.61 -34.72
N LYS A 209 14.32 1.42 -35.72
CA LYS A 209 15.19 0.23 -35.80
C LYS A 209 16.11 0.11 -34.57
N ARG A 210 16.70 1.21 -34.13
CA ARG A 210 17.62 1.24 -32.98
C ARG A 210 16.91 0.88 -31.66
N HIS A 211 15.67 1.31 -31.50
CA HIS A 211 14.89 1.11 -30.28
C HIS A 211 13.93 -0.07 -30.36
N GLY A 212 13.98 -0.88 -31.43
CA GLY A 212 13.09 -2.04 -31.60
C GLY A 212 11.62 -1.68 -31.74
N TYR A 213 11.31 -0.54 -32.36
CA TYR A 213 9.95 -0.12 -32.70
C TYR A 213 9.61 -0.38 -34.16
N ASN A 214 8.33 -0.70 -34.42
CA ASN A 214 7.84 -0.79 -35.80
C ASN A 214 7.80 0.59 -36.42
N PHE A 215 8.38 0.72 -37.60
CA PHE A 215 8.29 1.91 -38.43
C PHE A 215 6.98 1.97 -39.22
N SER A 216 6.38 3.14 -39.25
CA SER A 216 5.22 3.44 -40.11
C SER A 216 5.46 4.74 -40.87
N GLN A 217 5.32 4.69 -42.17
CA GLN A 217 5.46 5.88 -43.03
C GLN A 217 4.33 6.88 -42.77
N SER A 218 3.08 6.40 -42.59
CA SER A 218 1.95 7.24 -42.24
C SER A 218 2.17 7.99 -40.94
N LYS A 219 2.74 7.30 -39.91
CA LYS A 219 3.08 7.93 -38.65
C LYS A 219 4.19 8.96 -38.76
N ALA A 220 5.19 8.71 -39.63
CA ALA A 220 6.22 9.72 -39.89
C ALA A 220 5.61 11.00 -40.54
N VAL A 221 4.70 10.83 -41.48
CA VAL A 221 3.97 11.96 -42.09
C VAL A 221 3.14 12.70 -41.04
N GLU A 222 2.34 11.99 -40.23
CA GLU A 222 1.51 12.57 -39.19
C GLU A 222 2.35 13.41 -38.20
N VAL A 223 3.45 12.84 -37.68
CA VAL A 223 4.34 13.53 -36.73
C VAL A 223 5.00 14.75 -37.35
N HIS A 224 5.48 14.63 -38.61
CA HIS A 224 6.13 15.75 -39.29
C HIS A 224 5.14 16.88 -39.61
N THR A 225 3.96 16.55 -40.13
CA THR A 225 2.93 17.54 -40.47
C THR A 225 2.40 18.22 -39.24
N GLY A 226 2.10 17.45 -38.18
CA GLY A 226 1.64 18.01 -36.92
C GLY A 226 2.67 18.92 -36.22
N ALA A 227 3.96 18.71 -36.45
CA ALA A 227 5.02 19.55 -35.89
C ALA A 227 5.12 20.94 -36.56
N GLN A 228 4.56 21.16 -37.79
CA GLN A 228 4.73 22.42 -38.51
C GLN A 228 4.04 23.59 -37.81
N ASP A 229 2.87 23.36 -37.23
CA ASP A 229 2.01 24.40 -36.62
C ASP A 229 2.22 24.53 -35.09
N LEU A 230 3.07 23.69 -34.49
CA LEU A 230 3.33 23.74 -33.04
C LEU A 230 4.23 24.92 -32.65
N ILE A 231 3.90 25.58 -31.56
CA ILE A 231 4.65 26.71 -31.02
C ILE A 231 5.37 26.24 -29.75
N ALA A 232 6.72 26.25 -29.77
CA ALA A 232 7.52 26.05 -28.59
C ALA A 232 7.69 27.37 -27.81
N MET A 233 7.62 27.31 -26.48
CA MET A 233 7.83 28.48 -25.60
C MET A 233 9.31 28.65 -25.24
N LEU A 234 10.02 27.52 -25.05
CA LEU A 234 11.45 27.53 -24.75
C LEU A 234 12.30 27.42 -26.04
N PRO A 235 13.48 28.04 -26.07
CA PRO A 235 14.38 27.96 -27.23
C PRO A 235 15.01 26.56 -27.34
N LYS A 236 15.38 26.23 -28.60
CA LYS A 236 16.15 25.01 -28.87
C LYS A 236 17.64 25.25 -28.59
N ASP A 237 18.02 25.26 -27.32
CA ASP A 237 19.40 25.48 -26.87
C ASP A 237 19.93 24.35 -25.97
N ALA A 238 21.18 24.48 -25.55
CA ALA A 238 21.86 23.47 -24.74
C ALA A 238 21.24 23.35 -23.34
N LEU A 239 20.78 24.45 -22.72
CA LEU A 239 20.18 24.45 -21.40
C LEU A 239 18.83 23.75 -21.40
N THR A 240 17.95 24.11 -22.35
CA THR A 240 16.63 23.49 -22.52
C THR A 240 16.77 21.99 -22.79
N LYS A 241 17.73 21.59 -23.64
CA LYS A 241 18.02 20.18 -23.88
C LYS A 241 18.43 19.44 -22.60
N THR A 242 19.28 20.08 -21.79
CA THR A 242 19.74 19.50 -20.53
C THR A 242 18.57 19.30 -19.55
N MET A 243 17.67 20.29 -19.41
CA MET A 243 16.49 20.17 -18.55
C MET A 243 15.58 19.01 -18.97
N VAL A 244 15.27 18.90 -20.27
CA VAL A 244 14.43 17.79 -20.78
C VAL A 244 15.12 16.44 -20.54
N ARG A 245 16.42 16.35 -20.80
CA ARG A 245 17.17 15.11 -20.61
C ARG A 245 17.20 14.66 -19.15
N GLN A 246 17.45 15.58 -18.20
CA GLN A 246 17.40 15.26 -16.77
C GLN A 246 16.02 14.78 -16.32
N ALA A 247 14.95 15.38 -16.83
CA ALA A 247 13.60 14.94 -16.52
C ALA A 247 13.29 13.53 -17.08
N ILE A 248 13.77 13.22 -18.28
CA ILE A 248 13.68 11.88 -18.89
C ILE A 248 14.48 10.86 -18.08
N ASP A 249 15.72 11.17 -17.74
CA ASP A 249 16.60 10.27 -16.99
C ASP A 249 16.00 9.94 -15.61
N ALA A 250 15.44 10.94 -14.92
CA ALA A 250 14.76 10.75 -13.64
C ALA A 250 13.52 9.83 -13.76
N LEU A 251 12.69 10.06 -14.78
CA LEU A 251 11.51 9.21 -15.03
C LEU A 251 11.92 7.75 -15.36
N ASN A 252 12.93 7.57 -16.19
CA ASN A 252 13.41 6.25 -16.59
C ASN A 252 14.03 5.50 -15.40
N ALA A 253 14.82 6.16 -14.56
CA ALA A 253 15.42 5.57 -13.37
C ALA A 253 14.36 5.06 -12.38
N VAL A 254 13.32 5.87 -12.12
CA VAL A 254 12.21 5.47 -11.25
C VAL A 254 11.38 4.35 -11.90
N SER A 255 11.15 4.40 -13.21
CA SER A 255 10.41 3.36 -13.93
C SER A 255 11.11 2.01 -13.85
N ALA A 256 12.41 1.96 -14.15
CA ALA A 256 13.20 0.73 -14.05
C ALA A 256 13.26 0.18 -12.61
N SER A 257 13.37 1.06 -11.61
CA SER A 257 13.34 0.65 -10.21
C SER A 257 11.99 0.05 -9.81
N LEU A 258 10.89 0.61 -10.32
CA LEU A 258 9.53 0.11 -10.06
C LEU A 258 9.32 -1.29 -10.66
N GLU A 259 9.80 -1.54 -11.88
CA GLU A 259 9.66 -2.87 -12.51
C GLU A 259 10.51 -3.93 -11.77
N ARG A 260 11.73 -3.58 -11.32
CA ARG A 260 12.52 -4.48 -10.47
C ARG A 260 11.81 -4.83 -9.16
N LEU A 261 11.24 -3.84 -8.47
CA LEU A 261 10.47 -4.07 -7.25
C LEU A 261 9.29 -5.01 -7.48
N LYS A 262 8.59 -4.88 -8.60
CA LYS A 262 7.47 -5.80 -8.95
C LYS A 262 7.96 -7.23 -9.12
N ALA A 263 9.09 -7.43 -9.83
CA ALA A 263 9.68 -8.75 -10.03
C ALA A 263 10.15 -9.38 -8.70
N GLU A 264 10.79 -8.59 -7.83
CA GLU A 264 11.20 -9.04 -6.49
C GLU A 264 9.99 -9.39 -5.61
N MET A 265 8.93 -8.58 -5.64
CA MET A 265 7.70 -8.88 -4.92
C MET A 265 7.03 -10.16 -5.41
N GLN A 266 7.01 -10.40 -6.72
CA GLN A 266 6.47 -11.63 -7.30
C GLN A 266 7.28 -12.85 -6.88
N ALA A 267 8.61 -12.78 -6.98
CA ALA A 267 9.51 -13.87 -6.57
C ALA A 267 9.40 -14.19 -5.08
N LEU A 268 9.22 -13.16 -4.24
CA LEU A 268 9.06 -13.34 -2.80
C LEU A 268 7.68 -13.89 -2.45
N ALA A 269 6.62 -13.39 -3.09
CA ALA A 269 5.26 -13.87 -2.89
C ALA A 269 5.10 -15.35 -3.32
N ALA A 270 5.80 -15.77 -4.38
CA ALA A 270 5.78 -17.15 -4.86
C ALA A 270 6.33 -18.18 -3.84
N GLN A 271 7.07 -17.75 -2.83
CA GLN A 271 7.55 -18.59 -1.73
C GLN A 271 6.47 -18.86 -0.66
N LEU A 272 5.38 -18.11 -0.68
CA LEU A 272 4.30 -18.26 0.29
C LEU A 272 3.34 -19.38 -0.13
N PRO A 273 2.92 -20.26 0.78
CA PRO A 273 2.11 -21.42 0.45
C PRO A 273 0.78 -21.06 -0.22
N GLU A 274 0.18 -19.94 0.15
CA GLU A 274 -1.09 -19.48 -0.42
C GLU A 274 -0.98 -18.86 -1.82
N TYR A 275 0.21 -18.66 -2.37
CA TYR A 275 0.42 -18.01 -3.66
C TYR A 275 -0.41 -18.60 -4.80
N PRO A 276 -0.43 -19.94 -5.03
CA PRO A 276 -1.17 -20.52 -6.14
C PRO A 276 -2.67 -20.22 -6.09
N VAL A 277 -3.28 -20.33 -4.92
CA VAL A 277 -4.72 -20.10 -4.75
C VAL A 277 -5.09 -18.63 -4.88
N VAL A 278 -4.19 -17.74 -4.48
CA VAL A 278 -4.39 -16.27 -4.62
C VAL A 278 -4.30 -15.87 -6.08
N MET A 279 -3.29 -16.35 -6.81
CA MET A 279 -3.08 -16.05 -8.23
C MET A 279 -4.17 -16.63 -9.13
N ALA A 280 -4.85 -17.70 -8.70
CA ALA A 280 -5.99 -18.29 -9.41
C ALA A 280 -7.30 -17.50 -9.25
N MET A 281 -7.32 -16.41 -8.50
CA MET A 281 -8.52 -15.56 -8.32
C MET A 281 -8.66 -14.58 -9.49
N HIS A 282 -9.87 -14.45 -10.03
CA HIS A 282 -10.14 -13.46 -11.08
C HIS A 282 -9.84 -12.03 -10.63
N GLY A 283 -9.29 -11.23 -11.52
CA GLY A 283 -8.88 -9.84 -11.26
C GLY A 283 -7.56 -9.71 -10.49
N VAL A 284 -6.98 -10.84 -10.06
CA VAL A 284 -5.68 -10.89 -9.38
C VAL A 284 -4.62 -11.29 -10.40
N GLY A 285 -3.73 -10.37 -10.74
CA GLY A 285 -2.59 -10.63 -11.62
C GLY A 285 -1.26 -10.49 -10.87
N ASP A 286 -0.15 -10.63 -11.61
CA ASP A 286 1.21 -10.67 -11.09
C ASP A 286 1.60 -9.46 -10.22
N SER A 287 0.96 -8.32 -10.44
CA SER A 287 1.19 -7.13 -9.62
C SER A 287 0.28 -7.06 -8.39
N LEU A 288 -1.01 -7.43 -8.52
CA LEU A 288 -2.00 -7.27 -7.45
C LEU A 288 -1.97 -8.42 -6.45
N GLY A 289 -1.65 -9.65 -6.87
CA GLY A 289 -1.50 -10.80 -5.99
C GLY A 289 -0.49 -10.56 -4.87
N PRO A 290 0.77 -10.25 -5.20
CA PRO A 290 1.79 -9.92 -4.20
C PRO A 290 1.41 -8.73 -3.30
N GLN A 291 0.73 -7.70 -3.83
CA GLN A 291 0.25 -6.55 -3.03
C GLN A 291 -0.82 -6.96 -2.02
N LEU A 292 -1.79 -7.80 -2.43
CA LEU A 292 -2.82 -8.32 -1.52
C LEU A 292 -2.19 -9.17 -0.41
N MET A 293 -1.28 -10.09 -0.76
CA MET A 293 -0.59 -10.95 0.19
C MET A 293 0.27 -10.15 1.16
N ALA A 294 0.96 -9.12 0.68
CA ALA A 294 1.75 -8.19 1.49
C ALA A 294 0.92 -7.48 2.56
N GLU A 295 -0.27 -7.04 2.21
CA GLU A 295 -1.12 -6.25 3.10
C GLU A 295 -1.99 -7.12 4.03
N LEU A 296 -2.49 -8.24 3.52
CA LEU A 296 -3.30 -9.17 4.31
C LEU A 296 -2.45 -9.99 5.28
N GLY A 297 -1.23 -10.35 4.89
CA GLY A 297 -0.37 -11.21 5.69
C GLY A 297 -0.97 -12.61 5.87
N ASP A 298 -0.64 -13.28 6.98
CA ASP A 298 -1.17 -14.59 7.27
C ASP A 298 -2.68 -14.55 7.55
N VAL A 299 -3.43 -15.37 6.82
CA VAL A 299 -4.89 -15.48 6.97
C VAL A 299 -5.27 -16.14 8.30
N ALA A 300 -4.42 -16.99 8.86
CA ALA A 300 -4.67 -17.67 10.14
C ALA A 300 -4.87 -16.68 11.32
N ARG A 301 -4.31 -15.48 11.24
CA ARG A 301 -4.50 -14.43 12.25
C ARG A 301 -5.95 -13.91 12.36
N PHE A 302 -6.78 -14.16 11.35
CA PHE A 302 -8.18 -13.75 11.36
C PHE A 302 -9.07 -14.87 11.88
N THR A 303 -9.80 -14.63 12.94
CA THR A 303 -10.67 -15.62 13.58
C THR A 303 -11.86 -16.02 12.71
N HIS A 304 -12.36 -15.10 11.87
CA HIS A 304 -13.51 -15.32 10.99
C HIS A 304 -13.51 -14.34 9.81
N ARG A 305 -14.32 -14.66 8.79
CA ARG A 305 -14.40 -13.89 7.53
C ARG A 305 -14.77 -12.41 7.66
N ASN A 306 -15.40 -11.98 8.75
CA ASN A 306 -15.72 -10.57 8.95
C ASN A 306 -14.53 -9.82 9.58
N ALA A 307 -13.61 -10.52 10.26
CA ALA A 307 -12.40 -9.90 10.81
C ALA A 307 -11.48 -9.37 9.70
N ILE A 308 -11.36 -10.09 8.56
CA ILE A 308 -10.54 -9.62 7.42
C ILE A 308 -11.16 -8.38 6.73
N THR A 309 -12.50 -8.27 6.66
CA THR A 309 -13.18 -7.10 6.09
C THR A 309 -13.07 -5.88 7.01
N ALA A 310 -13.19 -6.08 8.31
CA ALA A 310 -12.97 -5.05 9.33
C ALA A 310 -11.51 -4.56 9.32
N PHE A 311 -10.54 -5.49 9.22
CA PHE A 311 -9.13 -5.16 9.07
C PHE A 311 -8.85 -4.29 7.83
N ALA A 312 -9.50 -4.56 6.70
CA ALA A 312 -9.37 -3.75 5.50
C ALA A 312 -10.11 -2.40 5.60
N GLY A 313 -11.03 -2.26 6.55
CA GLY A 313 -11.87 -1.07 6.72
C GLY A 313 -12.80 -0.83 5.54
N VAL A 314 -13.32 -1.93 4.94
CA VAL A 314 -14.29 -1.90 3.83
C VAL A 314 -15.68 -2.35 4.27
N ASP A 315 -15.88 -2.65 5.53
CA ASP A 315 -17.16 -2.97 6.12
C ASP A 315 -17.91 -1.68 6.49
N PRO A 316 -19.21 -1.58 6.13
CA PRO A 316 -20.06 -0.49 6.62
C PRO A 316 -20.34 -0.71 8.11
N GLY A 317 -20.25 0.34 8.91
CA GLY A 317 -20.69 0.32 10.31
C GLY A 317 -22.20 0.14 10.39
N ALA A 318 -22.71 -0.44 11.49
CA ALA A 318 -24.12 -0.35 11.83
C ALA A 318 -24.39 1.01 12.51
N ASP A 319 -25.46 1.67 12.13
CA ASP A 319 -25.96 2.88 12.78
C ASP A 319 -27.47 2.69 13.03
N GLN A 320 -27.76 2.17 14.22
CA GLN A 320 -29.11 1.85 14.68
C GLN A 320 -29.29 2.42 16.08
N SER A 321 -30.34 3.22 16.28
CA SER A 321 -30.71 3.79 17.56
C SER A 321 -32.24 3.80 17.70
N GLY A 322 -32.75 2.96 18.58
CA GLY A 322 -34.18 2.81 18.76
C GLY A 322 -34.91 2.39 17.47
N THR A 323 -35.81 3.21 16.99
CA THR A 323 -36.55 3.00 15.73
C THR A 323 -35.80 3.51 14.49
N HIS A 324 -34.63 4.16 14.67
CA HIS A 324 -33.83 4.70 13.57
C HIS A 324 -32.84 3.66 13.07
N GLU A 325 -32.92 3.33 11.78
CA GLU A 325 -31.94 2.54 11.06
C GLU A 325 -31.40 3.35 9.86
N ALA A 326 -30.13 3.63 9.86
CA ALA A 326 -29.53 4.40 8.77
C ALA A 326 -29.55 3.59 7.46
N LYS A 327 -30.19 4.14 6.42
CA LYS A 327 -30.27 3.51 5.09
C LYS A 327 -28.90 3.32 4.41
N SER A 328 -27.90 4.06 4.82
CA SER A 328 -26.53 4.00 4.28
C SER A 328 -25.53 4.43 5.35
N THR A 329 -24.52 3.63 5.58
CA THR A 329 -23.41 3.93 6.49
C THR A 329 -22.09 3.99 5.74
N ARG A 330 -21.17 4.83 6.24
CA ARG A 330 -19.83 4.94 5.66
C ARG A 330 -18.95 3.79 6.16
N VAL A 331 -18.03 3.32 5.30
CA VAL A 331 -17.00 2.36 5.72
C VAL A 331 -16.02 3.00 6.70
N SER A 332 -15.49 2.19 7.62
CA SER A 332 -14.65 2.67 8.72
C SER A 332 -13.32 3.28 8.25
N LYS A 333 -12.78 2.81 7.12
CA LYS A 333 -11.44 3.15 6.59
C LYS A 333 -10.31 2.97 7.61
N SER A 334 -10.53 2.20 8.67
CA SER A 334 -9.60 2.01 9.78
C SER A 334 -8.41 1.10 9.46
N GLY A 335 -8.44 0.43 8.30
CA GLY A 335 -7.38 -0.48 7.85
C GLY A 335 -6.34 0.16 6.92
N PRO A 336 -5.37 -0.64 6.41
CA PRO A 336 -4.31 -0.17 5.51
C PRO A 336 -4.87 0.45 4.23
N PRO A 337 -4.49 1.70 3.88
CA PRO A 337 -4.95 2.33 2.64
C PRO A 337 -4.45 1.62 1.39
N GLU A 338 -3.27 1.01 1.44
CA GLU A 338 -2.70 0.25 0.33
C GLU A 338 -3.51 -1.02 0.04
N LEU A 339 -4.03 -1.70 1.06
CA LEU A 339 -4.94 -2.83 0.89
C LEU A 339 -6.22 -2.40 0.18
N ARG A 340 -6.84 -1.31 0.63
CA ARG A 340 -8.05 -0.80 -0.03
C ARG A 340 -7.80 -0.42 -1.47
N ARG A 341 -6.65 0.21 -1.77
CA ARG A 341 -6.26 0.52 -3.14
C ARG A 341 -6.12 -0.74 -3.99
N ALA A 342 -5.41 -1.77 -3.50
CA ALA A 342 -5.26 -3.03 -4.22
C ALA A 342 -6.63 -3.70 -4.48
N LEU A 343 -7.51 -3.73 -3.48
CA LEU A 343 -8.87 -4.26 -3.62
C LEU A 343 -9.69 -3.52 -4.69
N PHE A 344 -9.64 -2.19 -4.71
CA PHE A 344 -10.35 -1.41 -5.73
C PHE A 344 -9.79 -1.65 -7.14
N LEU A 345 -8.47 -1.85 -7.27
CA LEU A 345 -7.86 -2.23 -8.56
C LEU A 345 -8.30 -3.63 -9.01
N VAL A 346 -8.42 -4.59 -8.09
CA VAL A 346 -9.00 -5.91 -8.41
C VAL A 346 -10.44 -5.76 -8.89
N MET A 347 -11.26 -4.96 -8.20
CA MET A 347 -12.65 -4.70 -8.62
C MET A 347 -12.72 -4.05 -10.00
N ASP A 348 -11.82 -3.10 -10.29
CA ASP A 348 -11.71 -2.46 -11.61
C ASP A 348 -11.32 -3.46 -12.70
N CYS A 349 -10.38 -4.37 -12.42
CA CYS A 349 -10.04 -5.47 -13.32
C CYS A 349 -11.25 -6.37 -13.60
N LEU A 350 -12.01 -6.75 -12.57
CA LEU A 350 -13.22 -7.57 -12.74
C LEU A 350 -14.28 -6.88 -13.61
N LEU A 351 -14.47 -5.56 -13.45
CA LEU A 351 -15.40 -4.79 -14.29
C LEU A 351 -14.94 -4.70 -15.74
N LYS A 352 -13.64 -4.69 -16.00
CA LYS A 352 -13.07 -4.63 -17.36
C LYS A 352 -13.10 -5.99 -18.05
N THR A 353 -12.74 -7.06 -17.33
CA THR A 353 -12.66 -8.42 -17.88
C THR A 353 -14.01 -9.15 -17.90
N GLN A 354 -14.95 -8.75 -17.06
CA GLN A 354 -16.31 -9.27 -16.96
C GLN A 354 -16.42 -10.81 -16.90
N PRO A 355 -15.69 -11.49 -15.98
CA PRO A 355 -15.73 -12.95 -15.90
C PRO A 355 -17.10 -13.43 -15.41
N GLN A 356 -17.89 -14.04 -16.30
CA GLN A 356 -19.31 -14.40 -16.06
C GLN A 356 -19.47 -15.49 -14.98
N ASP A 357 -18.45 -16.29 -14.75
CA ASP A 357 -18.40 -17.35 -13.74
C ASP A 357 -17.94 -16.84 -12.36
N ASP A 358 -17.37 -15.62 -12.28
CA ASP A 358 -16.88 -15.07 -11.01
C ASP A 358 -18.03 -14.55 -10.12
N PRO A 359 -18.12 -15.03 -8.87
CA PRO A 359 -19.18 -14.63 -7.96
C PRO A 359 -19.10 -13.17 -7.47
N VAL A 360 -17.88 -12.56 -7.51
CA VAL A 360 -17.69 -11.15 -7.11
C VAL A 360 -18.15 -10.25 -8.24
N TYR A 361 -17.72 -10.55 -9.48
CA TYR A 361 -18.18 -9.81 -10.65
C TYR A 361 -19.70 -9.82 -10.77
N ARG A 362 -20.34 -11.01 -10.74
CA ARG A 362 -21.80 -11.12 -10.81
C ARG A 362 -22.51 -10.33 -9.71
N PHE A 363 -21.95 -10.31 -8.51
CA PHE A 363 -22.50 -9.53 -7.42
C PHE A 363 -22.40 -8.02 -7.65
N MET A 364 -21.26 -7.54 -8.17
CA MET A 364 -21.06 -6.14 -8.49
C MET A 364 -21.97 -5.70 -9.64
N ASP A 365 -22.07 -6.52 -10.68
CA ASP A 365 -22.90 -6.26 -11.85
C ASP A 365 -24.40 -6.19 -11.48
N LYS A 366 -24.88 -7.14 -10.63
CA LYS A 366 -26.23 -7.05 -10.04
C LYS A 366 -26.45 -5.73 -9.30
N LYS A 367 -25.50 -5.29 -8.47
CA LYS A 367 -25.61 -4.02 -7.74
C LYS A 367 -25.60 -2.80 -8.67
N ARG A 368 -24.83 -2.87 -9.75
CA ARG A 368 -24.84 -1.83 -10.80
C ARG A 368 -26.17 -1.77 -11.52
N ALA A 369 -26.74 -2.93 -11.86
CA ALA A 369 -28.08 -3.03 -12.47
C ALA A 369 -29.20 -2.53 -11.55
N GLU A 370 -29.05 -2.66 -10.21
CA GLU A 370 -29.93 -2.07 -9.19
C GLU A 370 -29.78 -0.53 -9.08
N GLY A 371 -28.98 0.11 -9.91
CA GLY A 371 -28.72 1.57 -9.89
C GLY A 371 -27.87 2.07 -8.72
N LYS A 372 -27.13 1.20 -8.04
CA LYS A 372 -26.24 1.62 -6.94
C LYS A 372 -25.06 2.46 -7.43
N PRO A 373 -24.67 3.52 -6.70
CA PRO A 373 -23.51 4.34 -7.03
C PRO A 373 -22.20 3.53 -7.14
N TYR A 374 -21.28 3.99 -7.99
CA TYR A 374 -19.98 3.34 -8.25
C TYR A 374 -19.25 2.89 -6.98
N LEU A 375 -19.03 3.80 -6.04
CA LEU A 375 -18.31 3.46 -4.80
C LEU A 375 -19.05 2.44 -3.93
N VAL A 376 -20.37 2.36 -4.02
CA VAL A 376 -21.18 1.40 -3.24
C VAL A 376 -20.96 -0.01 -3.76
N TYR A 377 -21.11 -0.25 -5.06
CA TYR A 377 -20.94 -1.60 -5.59
C TYR A 377 -19.45 -2.04 -5.61
N MET A 378 -18.50 -1.11 -5.79
CA MET A 378 -17.05 -1.39 -5.67
C MET A 378 -16.69 -1.83 -4.24
N THR A 379 -17.18 -1.12 -3.23
CA THR A 379 -16.94 -1.47 -1.82
C THR A 379 -17.61 -2.79 -1.44
N ALA A 380 -18.84 -3.02 -1.89
CA ALA A 380 -19.55 -4.27 -1.67
C ALA A 380 -18.84 -5.45 -2.35
N GLY A 381 -18.31 -5.24 -3.56
CA GLY A 381 -17.45 -6.20 -4.27
C GLY A 381 -16.19 -6.54 -3.49
N ALA A 382 -15.46 -5.52 -3.04
CA ALA A 382 -14.24 -5.68 -2.23
C ALA A 382 -14.50 -6.47 -0.93
N ASN A 383 -15.62 -6.18 -0.25
CA ASN A 383 -16.05 -6.94 0.94
C ASN A 383 -16.32 -8.41 0.60
N LYS A 384 -17.05 -8.68 -0.48
CA LYS A 384 -17.32 -10.06 -0.94
C LYS A 384 -16.05 -10.77 -1.37
N PHE A 385 -15.16 -10.08 -2.09
CA PHE A 385 -13.86 -10.63 -2.49
C PHE A 385 -13.04 -11.08 -1.28
N LEU A 386 -12.90 -10.26 -0.25
CA LEU A 386 -12.15 -10.61 0.95
C LEU A 386 -12.72 -11.82 1.69
N ARG A 387 -14.04 -11.97 1.75
CA ARG A 387 -14.68 -13.15 2.34
C ARG A 387 -14.38 -14.42 1.56
N ILE A 388 -14.35 -14.33 0.22
CA ILE A 388 -13.98 -15.45 -0.66
C ILE A 388 -12.49 -15.74 -0.55
N TYR A 389 -11.64 -14.70 -0.56
CA TYR A 389 -10.21 -14.82 -0.32
C TYR A 389 -9.93 -15.59 0.97
N TYR A 390 -10.50 -15.15 2.09
CA TYR A 390 -10.36 -15.81 3.38
C TYR A 390 -10.74 -17.29 3.32
N GLY A 391 -11.90 -17.62 2.75
CA GLY A 391 -12.38 -18.98 2.68
C GLY A 391 -11.51 -19.88 1.79
N ARG A 392 -11.11 -19.39 0.61
CA ARG A 392 -10.25 -20.15 -0.33
C ARG A 392 -8.86 -20.39 0.24
N VAL A 393 -8.21 -19.35 0.76
CA VAL A 393 -6.86 -19.47 1.32
C VAL A 393 -6.86 -20.37 2.53
N LYS A 394 -7.79 -20.18 3.48
CA LYS A 394 -7.88 -21.03 4.68
C LYS A 394 -8.10 -22.51 4.33
N LYS A 395 -9.01 -22.81 3.40
CA LYS A 395 -9.25 -24.18 2.93
C LYS A 395 -8.02 -24.77 2.27
N TYR A 396 -7.34 -24.01 1.44
CA TYR A 396 -6.13 -24.46 0.75
C TYR A 396 -4.99 -24.75 1.74
N LEU A 397 -4.73 -23.86 2.69
CA LEU A 397 -3.69 -24.08 3.70
C LEU A 397 -3.99 -25.33 4.56
N ALA A 398 -5.25 -25.51 5.00
CA ALA A 398 -5.64 -26.73 5.71
C ALA A 398 -5.38 -28.01 4.91
N SER A 399 -5.63 -27.98 3.59
CA SER A 399 -5.33 -29.15 2.74
C SER A 399 -3.85 -29.44 2.55
N LEU A 400 -2.96 -28.46 2.83
CA LEU A 400 -1.50 -28.71 2.81
C LEU A 400 -1.01 -29.33 4.13
N GLU A 401 -1.71 -29.12 5.25
CA GLU A 401 -1.39 -29.71 6.55
C GLU A 401 -1.86 -31.18 6.68
N GLU A 402 -2.86 -31.56 5.87
CA GLU A 402 -3.40 -32.93 5.85
C GLU A 402 -2.61 -33.89 4.94
N ASN A 403 -1.71 -33.39 4.08
CA ASN A 403 -0.85 -34.15 3.19
C ASN A 403 0.61 -34.16 3.68
#